data_08f8b36817a54c424e24da8ea48f6436
#
_entry.id   08f8b36817a54c424e24da8ea48f6436
#
_cell.length_a   1.000
_cell.length_b   1.000
_cell.length_c   1.000
_cell.angle_alpha   90.00
_cell.angle_beta   90.00
_cell.angle_gamma   90.00
#
_symmetry.space_group_name_H-M   'P 1'
#
loop_
_entity.id
_entity.type
_entity.pdbx_description
1 polymer ?
#
loop_
_entity_poly.entity_id
_entity_poly.type
_entity_poly.pdbx_seq_one_letter_code
_entity_poly.pdbx_strand_id
1 'polypeptide(L)'
;MHPVTRFGLLFLAALAILPARPEAAEQGAKTPIRVGIVGLDNYQALAFAQLFHDPKAGGDLAGIRVVAAYPGGSKDIEESVQSLPRWVPEMKKMGVKIVDSIDKVVAESDAILIMSLDGREHLKQFRAVVKAGKPVYIGRPLAASLADVVEIFDLAKKHKTPIFSCSQHRFSPGFSGMRNHPEVGKVLGCAVYGGCPMEPHHPDLFWHAVHGVETLYTIVGPGCESVTRASTPETELLTGVWKDGKIGTFRGIRKGAIKYRAIVFGDKGISPSGDYGYDVPKDWVAPHGEYMGYKGVATEIARFFRTKRPPVSAEETIELFAFMEAAHQSKARGGVPVKLADVLAKARKGPEKK
;
A
#
# COMPACT_ATOMS: atom_id res chain seq x y z
N MET A 1 -37.41 55.17 61.70
CA MET A 1 -36.31 54.25 61.72
C MET A 1 -36.89 52.86 61.85
N HIS A 2 -37.06 52.17 60.77
CA HIS A 2 -37.60 50.75 60.73
C HIS A 2 -36.51 49.80 60.24
N PRO A 3 -36.35 48.65 60.91
CA PRO A 3 -35.39 47.62 60.43
C PRO A 3 -36.02 46.78 59.34
N VAL A 4 -35.27 46.54 58.26
CA VAL A 4 -35.62 45.65 57.12
C VAL A 4 -35.17 44.27 57.46
N THR A 5 -36.13 43.37 57.57
CA THR A 5 -35.92 41.90 57.72
C THR A 5 -35.59 41.28 56.41
N ARG A 6 -34.41 40.63 56.27
CA ARG A 6 -34.00 39.84 55.09
C ARG A 6 -34.43 38.39 55.32
N PHE A 7 -35.34 37.89 54.49
CA PHE A 7 -35.64 36.48 54.35
C PHE A 7 -34.57 35.83 53.42
N GLY A 8 -33.85 34.91 54.00
CA GLY A 8 -32.96 34.05 53.20
C GLY A 8 -33.69 32.85 52.68
N LEU A 9 -33.80 32.66 51.35
CA LEU A 9 -34.24 31.44 50.71
C LEU A 9 -33.05 30.46 50.64
N LEU A 10 -33.18 29.34 51.33
CA LEU A 10 -32.31 28.17 51.11
C LEU A 10 -32.78 27.44 49.86
N PHE A 11 -31.98 27.42 48.83
CA PHE A 11 -32.15 26.50 47.70
C PHE A 11 -31.45 25.17 48.02
N LEU A 12 -32.24 24.14 48.30
CA LEU A 12 -31.74 22.74 48.29
C LEU A 12 -31.54 22.31 46.84
N ALA A 13 -30.28 22.18 46.41
CA ALA A 13 -29.95 21.52 45.16
C ALA A 13 -30.00 20.01 45.32
N ALA A 14 -31.03 19.40 44.78
CA ALA A 14 -31.11 17.92 44.66
C ALA A 14 -30.13 17.45 43.58
N LEU A 15 -29.05 16.84 44.03
CA LEU A 15 -28.08 16.18 43.16
C LEU A 15 -28.73 14.90 42.62
N ALA A 16 -29.21 14.93 41.36
CA ALA A 16 -29.69 13.74 40.67
C ALA A 16 -28.46 12.90 40.28
N ILE A 17 -28.26 11.78 41.00
CA ILE A 17 -27.30 10.74 40.62
C ILE A 17 -27.87 10.02 39.39
N LEU A 18 -27.39 10.36 38.21
CA LEU A 18 -27.62 9.61 36.98
C LEU A 18 -26.91 8.25 37.11
N PRO A 19 -27.58 7.13 36.85
CA PRO A 19 -26.92 5.83 36.83
C PRO A 19 -25.85 5.82 35.72
N ALA A 20 -24.63 5.44 36.09
CA ALA A 20 -23.54 5.22 35.14
C ALA A 20 -24.03 4.18 34.11
N ARG A 21 -24.08 4.60 32.86
CA ARG A 21 -24.31 3.72 31.73
C ARG A 21 -23.17 2.68 31.71
N PRO A 22 -23.46 1.36 31.69
CA PRO A 22 -22.41 0.38 31.49
C PRO A 22 -21.88 0.55 30.07
N GLU A 23 -20.69 1.13 29.95
CA GLU A 23 -19.92 1.20 28.73
C GLU A 23 -19.14 -0.11 28.57
N ALA A 24 -19.87 -1.15 28.28
CA ALA A 24 -19.37 -2.42 27.77
C ALA A 24 -20.33 -2.85 26.67
N ALA A 25 -20.33 -2.10 25.56
CA ALA A 25 -20.88 -2.65 24.34
C ALA A 25 -20.03 -3.90 24.03
N GLU A 26 -20.62 -5.08 24.20
CA GLU A 26 -20.15 -6.33 23.63
C GLU A 26 -19.71 -6.04 22.19
N GLN A 27 -18.38 -6.09 21.96
CA GLN A 27 -17.86 -6.25 20.61
C GLN A 27 -18.33 -7.63 20.17
N GLY A 28 -19.52 -7.71 19.58
CA GLY A 28 -20.05 -8.91 18.98
C GLY A 28 -18.96 -9.55 18.15
N ALA A 29 -18.69 -10.83 18.35
CA ALA A 29 -17.63 -11.56 17.69
C ALA A 29 -17.74 -11.31 16.18
N LYS A 30 -16.79 -10.57 15.61
CA LYS A 30 -16.78 -10.25 14.17
C LYS A 30 -16.76 -11.59 13.43
N THR A 31 -17.65 -11.78 12.47
CA THR A 31 -17.66 -12.99 11.63
C THR A 31 -16.26 -13.21 11.05
N PRO A 32 -15.67 -14.39 11.26
CA PRO A 32 -14.34 -14.68 10.71
C PRO A 32 -14.32 -14.53 9.19
N ILE A 33 -13.29 -13.92 8.66
CA ILE A 33 -13.05 -13.81 7.21
C ILE A 33 -12.01 -14.84 6.82
N ARG A 34 -12.37 -15.72 5.91
CA ARG A 34 -11.47 -16.73 5.33
C ARG A 34 -10.72 -16.09 4.16
N VAL A 35 -9.41 -16.04 4.25
CA VAL A 35 -8.54 -15.45 3.23
C VAL A 35 -7.84 -16.56 2.45
N GLY A 36 -7.86 -16.45 1.13
CA GLY A 36 -7.08 -17.27 0.23
C GLY A 36 -5.85 -16.52 -0.29
N ILE A 37 -4.72 -17.20 -0.46
CA ILE A 37 -3.50 -16.62 -1.00
C ILE A 37 -3.14 -17.28 -2.33
N VAL A 38 -2.82 -16.49 -3.34
CA VAL A 38 -2.27 -16.89 -4.62
C VAL A 38 -0.84 -16.35 -4.72
N GLY A 39 0.16 -17.24 -4.72
CA GLY A 39 1.59 -16.88 -4.67
C GLY A 39 2.17 -16.94 -3.25
N LEU A 40 3.13 -17.83 -3.04
CA LEU A 40 3.87 -18.00 -1.77
C LEU A 40 5.38 -17.75 -1.93
N ASP A 41 5.78 -17.22 -3.06
CA ASP A 41 7.17 -16.91 -3.40
C ASP A 41 7.62 -15.52 -2.93
N ASN A 42 6.80 -14.87 -2.10
CA ASN A 42 7.06 -13.55 -1.51
C ASN A 42 6.92 -13.64 0.02
N TYR A 43 7.95 -13.19 0.76
CA TYR A 43 7.92 -13.12 2.23
C TYR A 43 6.69 -12.37 2.77
N GLN A 44 6.19 -11.39 2.04
CA GLN A 44 5.02 -10.60 2.44
C GLN A 44 3.76 -11.46 2.63
N ALA A 45 3.60 -12.54 1.84
CA ALA A 45 2.51 -13.50 2.01
C ALA A 45 2.57 -14.19 3.38
N LEU A 46 3.77 -14.61 3.80
CA LEU A 46 4.00 -15.20 5.12
C LEU A 46 3.75 -14.18 6.24
N ALA A 47 4.28 -12.96 6.10
CA ALA A 47 4.11 -11.91 7.09
C ALA A 47 2.64 -11.54 7.31
N PHE A 48 1.83 -11.48 6.27
CA PHE A 48 0.39 -11.26 6.41
C PHE A 48 -0.31 -12.43 7.10
N ALA A 49 0.03 -13.67 6.74
CA ALA A 49 -0.53 -14.84 7.42
C ALA A 49 -0.19 -14.83 8.93
N GLN A 50 1.04 -14.50 9.30
CA GLN A 50 1.46 -14.37 10.70
C GLN A 50 0.65 -13.31 11.44
N LEU A 51 0.47 -12.11 10.85
CA LEU A 51 -0.31 -11.03 11.45
C LEU A 51 -1.80 -11.38 11.62
N PHE A 52 -2.39 -12.08 10.64
CA PHE A 52 -3.78 -12.50 10.69
C PHE A 52 -4.02 -13.69 11.64
N HIS A 53 -3.00 -14.51 11.88
CA HIS A 53 -3.08 -15.66 12.78
C HIS A 53 -2.59 -15.36 14.21
N ASP A 54 -2.08 -14.15 14.46
CA ASP A 54 -1.64 -13.76 15.80
C ASP A 54 -2.83 -13.89 16.78
N PRO A 55 -2.73 -14.72 17.82
CA PRO A 55 -3.80 -14.86 18.82
C PRO A 55 -4.06 -13.56 19.59
N LYS A 56 -3.11 -12.62 19.57
CA LYS A 56 -3.26 -11.28 20.17
C LYS A 56 -3.76 -10.23 19.17
N ALA A 57 -4.06 -10.63 17.92
CA ALA A 57 -4.58 -9.71 16.92
C ALA A 57 -5.88 -9.05 17.40
N GLY A 58 -5.87 -7.74 17.52
CA GLY A 58 -7.02 -6.92 17.92
C GLY A 58 -7.52 -6.03 16.77
N GLY A 59 -8.58 -5.26 17.03
CA GLY A 59 -9.10 -4.28 16.08
C GLY A 59 -9.54 -4.90 14.74
N ASP A 60 -9.05 -4.36 13.64
CA ASP A 60 -9.42 -4.83 12.29
C ASP A 60 -8.77 -6.17 11.91
N LEU A 61 -7.65 -6.54 12.51
CA LEU A 61 -6.96 -7.81 12.27
C LEU A 61 -7.67 -9.01 12.91
N ALA A 62 -8.47 -8.78 13.96
CA ALA A 62 -9.15 -9.84 14.70
C ALA A 62 -10.12 -10.64 13.81
N GLY A 63 -10.07 -11.97 13.90
CA GLY A 63 -10.99 -12.85 13.17
C GLY A 63 -10.70 -13.02 11.68
N ILE A 64 -9.52 -12.61 11.20
CA ILE A 64 -9.06 -12.94 9.85
C ILE A 64 -8.20 -14.20 9.90
N ARG A 65 -8.42 -15.12 8.96
CA ARG A 65 -7.67 -16.37 8.88
C ARG A 65 -7.33 -16.71 7.43
N VAL A 66 -6.07 -16.99 7.17
CA VAL A 66 -5.64 -17.60 5.92
C VAL A 66 -5.99 -19.07 5.97
N VAL A 67 -6.81 -19.55 5.04
CA VAL A 67 -7.36 -20.92 5.06
C VAL A 67 -6.78 -21.78 3.95
N ALA A 68 -6.50 -21.20 2.78
CA ALA A 68 -5.97 -21.90 1.63
C ALA A 68 -4.93 -21.08 0.89
N ALA A 69 -3.95 -21.74 0.28
CA ALA A 69 -2.95 -21.05 -0.54
C ALA A 69 -2.54 -21.91 -1.74
N TYR A 70 -2.41 -21.26 -2.91
CA TYR A 70 -1.80 -21.80 -4.11
C TYR A 70 -0.37 -21.26 -4.20
N PRO A 71 0.67 -22.12 -4.30
CA PRO A 71 2.06 -21.67 -4.23
C PRO A 71 2.46 -20.67 -5.33
N GLY A 72 2.05 -20.91 -6.58
CA GLY A 72 2.47 -20.07 -7.72
C GLY A 72 3.97 -20.12 -7.95
N GLY A 73 4.53 -18.97 -8.33
CA GLY A 73 5.95 -18.74 -8.51
C GLY A 73 6.39 -18.70 -9.97
N SER A 74 7.50 -17.99 -10.23
CA SER A 74 8.14 -17.86 -11.55
C SER A 74 9.46 -18.62 -11.57
N LYS A 75 9.63 -19.46 -12.61
CA LYS A 75 10.80 -20.35 -12.73
C LYS A 75 12.08 -19.63 -13.14
N ASP A 76 11.95 -18.47 -13.75
CA ASP A 76 13.03 -17.62 -14.26
C ASP A 76 13.44 -16.50 -13.29
N ILE A 77 12.77 -16.37 -12.14
CA ILE A 77 13.16 -15.45 -11.07
C ILE A 77 13.77 -16.24 -9.92
N GLU A 78 15.05 -16.05 -9.67
CA GLU A 78 15.80 -16.80 -8.67
C GLU A 78 15.20 -16.66 -7.27
N GLU A 79 14.81 -15.45 -6.85
CA GLU A 79 14.16 -15.18 -5.56
C GLU A 79 12.86 -15.99 -5.41
N SER A 80 12.06 -16.10 -6.48
CA SER A 80 10.84 -16.91 -6.50
C SER A 80 11.14 -18.39 -6.28
N VAL A 81 12.11 -18.92 -7.02
CA VAL A 81 12.53 -20.35 -6.93
C VAL A 81 13.04 -20.69 -5.53
N GLN A 82 13.85 -19.81 -4.93
CA GLN A 82 14.42 -20.03 -3.59
C GLN A 82 13.40 -19.84 -2.46
N SER A 83 12.38 -19.02 -2.66
CA SER A 83 11.39 -18.67 -1.66
C SER A 83 10.34 -19.76 -1.42
N LEU A 84 9.88 -20.44 -2.47
CA LEU A 84 8.83 -21.47 -2.35
C LEU A 84 9.16 -22.61 -1.39
N PRO A 85 10.35 -23.25 -1.48
CA PRO A 85 10.74 -24.33 -0.53
C PRO A 85 10.82 -23.82 0.92
N ARG A 86 11.05 -22.54 1.13
CA ARG A 86 11.16 -21.91 2.44
C ARG A 86 9.79 -21.58 3.04
N TRP A 87 8.89 -20.97 2.26
CA TRP A 87 7.65 -20.41 2.79
C TRP A 87 6.46 -21.36 2.77
N VAL A 88 6.40 -22.32 1.83
CA VAL A 88 5.32 -23.31 1.79
C VAL A 88 5.25 -24.17 3.04
N PRO A 89 6.36 -24.68 3.61
CA PRO A 89 6.31 -25.41 4.89
C PRO A 89 5.83 -24.53 6.06
N GLU A 90 6.25 -23.25 6.10
CA GLU A 90 5.82 -22.33 7.17
C GLU A 90 4.31 -22.05 7.12
N MET A 91 3.75 -21.89 5.93
CA MET A 91 2.29 -21.77 5.75
C MET A 91 1.56 -23.03 6.25
N LYS A 92 2.07 -24.22 5.93
CA LYS A 92 1.50 -25.50 6.42
C LYS A 92 1.52 -25.58 7.96
N LYS A 93 2.60 -25.14 8.61
CA LYS A 93 2.70 -25.12 10.08
C LYS A 93 1.64 -24.22 10.72
N MET A 94 1.22 -23.15 10.04
CA MET A 94 0.12 -22.29 10.48
C MET A 94 -1.27 -22.85 10.19
N GLY A 95 -1.38 -24.08 9.67
CA GLY A 95 -2.65 -24.72 9.34
C GLY A 95 -3.26 -24.26 8.03
N VAL A 96 -2.49 -23.58 7.16
CA VAL A 96 -2.95 -23.17 5.82
C VAL A 96 -2.93 -24.38 4.88
N LYS A 97 -4.06 -24.68 4.25
CA LYS A 97 -4.18 -25.74 3.26
C LYS A 97 -3.51 -25.33 1.97
N ILE A 98 -2.50 -26.07 1.55
CA ILE A 98 -1.87 -25.86 0.24
C ILE A 98 -2.66 -26.62 -0.82
N VAL A 99 -3.14 -25.86 -1.82
CA VAL A 99 -3.96 -26.39 -2.91
C VAL A 99 -3.23 -26.29 -4.25
N ASP A 100 -3.69 -27.05 -5.24
CA ASP A 100 -3.04 -27.19 -6.55
C ASP A 100 -3.59 -26.26 -7.63
N SER A 101 -4.61 -25.46 -7.31
CA SER A 101 -5.22 -24.53 -8.26
C SER A 101 -5.76 -23.26 -7.58
N ILE A 102 -5.84 -22.17 -8.37
CA ILE A 102 -6.44 -20.91 -7.95
C ILE A 102 -7.94 -21.08 -7.70
N ASP A 103 -8.63 -21.89 -8.48
CA ASP A 103 -10.07 -22.16 -8.31
C ASP A 103 -10.37 -22.74 -6.92
N LYS A 104 -9.50 -23.64 -6.41
CA LYS A 104 -9.64 -24.16 -5.04
C LYS A 104 -9.41 -23.09 -3.99
N VAL A 105 -8.48 -22.14 -4.20
CA VAL A 105 -8.32 -20.99 -3.31
C VAL A 105 -9.60 -20.16 -3.30
N VAL A 106 -10.15 -19.86 -4.48
CA VAL A 106 -11.39 -19.09 -4.62
C VAL A 106 -12.56 -19.78 -3.92
N ALA A 107 -12.71 -21.09 -4.08
CA ALA A 107 -13.83 -21.84 -3.49
C ALA A 107 -13.80 -21.82 -1.95
N GLU A 108 -12.62 -21.84 -1.35
CA GLU A 108 -12.45 -21.97 0.10
C GLU A 108 -12.40 -20.63 0.86
N SER A 109 -12.34 -19.50 0.18
CA SER A 109 -12.10 -18.19 0.81
C SER A 109 -13.21 -17.17 0.57
N ASP A 110 -13.28 -16.14 1.40
CA ASP A 110 -14.22 -14.99 1.31
C ASP A 110 -13.54 -13.76 0.72
N ALA A 111 -12.20 -13.70 0.81
CA ALA A 111 -11.35 -12.64 0.28
C ALA A 111 -10.03 -13.23 -0.22
N ILE A 112 -9.34 -12.54 -1.13
CA ILE A 112 -8.17 -13.08 -1.81
C ILE A 112 -7.00 -12.11 -1.74
N LEU A 113 -5.80 -12.66 -1.48
CA LEU A 113 -4.52 -12.00 -1.64
C LEU A 113 -3.81 -12.61 -2.86
N ILE A 114 -3.51 -11.81 -3.87
CA ILE A 114 -2.59 -12.19 -4.96
C ILE A 114 -1.22 -11.67 -4.57
N MET A 115 -0.29 -12.56 -4.27
CA MET A 115 0.97 -12.25 -3.61
C MET A 115 2.20 -12.78 -4.35
N SER A 116 2.07 -13.27 -5.57
CA SER A 116 3.24 -13.65 -6.38
C SER A 116 4.25 -12.50 -6.43
N LEU A 117 5.53 -12.83 -6.34
CA LEU A 117 6.61 -11.86 -6.41
C LEU A 117 6.65 -11.16 -7.78
N ASP A 118 6.29 -11.89 -8.81
CA ASP A 118 6.36 -11.50 -10.21
C ASP A 118 5.08 -10.83 -10.70
N GLY A 119 5.15 -9.53 -10.95
CA GLY A 119 4.03 -8.75 -11.50
C GLY A 119 3.55 -9.20 -12.89
N ARG A 120 4.35 -9.97 -13.64
CA ARG A 120 3.96 -10.55 -14.94
C ARG A 120 2.84 -11.60 -14.80
N GLU A 121 2.74 -12.25 -13.64
CA GLU A 121 1.73 -13.27 -13.35
C GLU A 121 0.40 -12.69 -12.85
N HIS A 122 0.38 -11.45 -12.32
CA HIS A 122 -0.77 -10.93 -11.61
C HIS A 122 -2.02 -10.76 -12.46
N LEU A 123 -1.91 -10.29 -13.71
CA LEU A 123 -3.08 -10.18 -14.60
C LEU A 123 -3.72 -11.55 -14.86
N LYS A 124 -2.92 -12.57 -15.15
CA LYS A 124 -3.39 -13.94 -15.36
C LYS A 124 -4.07 -14.50 -14.10
N GLN A 125 -3.45 -14.32 -12.94
CA GLN A 125 -4.01 -14.75 -11.65
C GLN A 125 -5.30 -13.99 -11.32
N PHE A 126 -5.33 -12.68 -11.58
CA PHE A 126 -6.52 -11.87 -11.37
C PHE A 126 -7.69 -12.29 -12.29
N ARG A 127 -7.43 -12.61 -13.54
CA ARG A 127 -8.46 -13.16 -14.46
C ARG A 127 -9.10 -14.46 -13.93
N ALA A 128 -8.36 -15.27 -13.19
CA ALA A 128 -8.89 -16.48 -12.58
C ALA A 128 -9.81 -16.19 -11.38
N VAL A 129 -9.57 -15.09 -10.63
CA VAL A 129 -10.34 -14.80 -9.41
C VAL A 129 -11.44 -13.77 -9.59
N VAL A 130 -11.34 -12.89 -10.59
CA VAL A 130 -12.18 -11.69 -10.73
C VAL A 130 -13.68 -12.00 -10.81
N LYS A 131 -14.07 -13.10 -11.45
CA LYS A 131 -15.48 -13.50 -11.63
C LYS A 131 -16.18 -13.89 -10.33
N ALA A 132 -15.42 -14.17 -9.27
CA ALA A 132 -16.00 -14.53 -7.97
C ALA A 132 -16.56 -13.32 -7.20
N GLY A 133 -16.28 -12.08 -7.63
CA GLY A 133 -16.77 -10.85 -6.98
C GLY A 133 -16.29 -10.64 -5.54
N LYS A 134 -15.29 -11.43 -5.11
CA LYS A 134 -14.70 -11.33 -3.76
C LYS A 134 -13.70 -10.18 -3.72
N PRO A 135 -13.53 -9.49 -2.58
CA PRO A 135 -12.51 -8.46 -2.46
C PRO A 135 -11.10 -9.06 -2.65
N VAL A 136 -10.27 -8.38 -3.45
CA VAL A 136 -8.92 -8.83 -3.80
C VAL A 136 -7.91 -7.75 -3.49
N TYR A 137 -6.88 -8.08 -2.72
CA TYR A 137 -5.66 -7.29 -2.63
C TYR A 137 -4.60 -7.92 -3.53
N ILE A 138 -3.93 -7.07 -4.32
CA ILE A 138 -2.82 -7.53 -5.17
C ILE A 138 -1.53 -6.90 -4.63
N GLY A 139 -0.56 -7.74 -4.32
CA GLY A 139 0.76 -7.32 -3.85
C GLY A 139 1.51 -6.48 -4.89
N ARG A 140 2.57 -5.83 -4.44
CA ARG A 140 3.45 -5.07 -5.34
C ARG A 140 4.45 -6.01 -6.04
N PRO A 141 4.88 -5.68 -7.27
CA PRO A 141 4.28 -4.69 -8.17
C PRO A 141 2.92 -5.19 -8.68
N LEU A 142 1.95 -4.30 -8.82
CA LEU A 142 0.61 -4.69 -9.29
C LEU A 142 0.65 -5.43 -10.63
N ALA A 143 1.53 -5.03 -11.53
CA ALA A 143 1.78 -5.69 -12.81
C ALA A 143 3.17 -5.31 -13.35
N ALA A 144 3.56 -5.94 -14.45
CA ALA A 144 4.81 -5.67 -15.15
C ALA A 144 4.67 -4.68 -16.32
N SER A 145 3.47 -4.20 -16.60
CA SER A 145 3.22 -3.17 -17.62
C SER A 145 2.07 -2.26 -17.22
N LEU A 146 2.09 -1.02 -17.70
CA LEU A 146 0.97 -0.08 -17.51
C LEU A 146 -0.31 -0.60 -18.19
N ALA A 147 -0.20 -1.30 -19.31
CA ALA A 147 -1.35 -1.88 -19.98
C ALA A 147 -2.04 -2.94 -19.13
N ASP A 148 -1.27 -3.82 -18.47
CA ASP A 148 -1.82 -4.83 -17.56
C ASP A 148 -2.44 -4.19 -16.31
N VAL A 149 -1.84 -3.12 -15.79
CA VAL A 149 -2.44 -2.34 -14.68
C VAL A 149 -3.82 -1.82 -15.06
N VAL A 150 -3.93 -1.18 -16.22
CA VAL A 150 -5.21 -0.66 -16.75
C VAL A 150 -6.21 -1.81 -16.92
N GLU A 151 -5.80 -2.93 -17.53
CA GLU A 151 -6.68 -4.08 -17.75
C GLU A 151 -7.17 -4.70 -16.44
N ILE A 152 -6.32 -4.82 -15.41
CA ILE A 152 -6.72 -5.31 -14.08
C ILE A 152 -7.86 -4.46 -13.52
N PHE A 153 -7.75 -3.13 -13.55
CA PHE A 153 -8.82 -2.25 -13.05
C PHE A 153 -10.07 -2.26 -13.92
N ASP A 154 -9.93 -2.37 -15.24
CA ASP A 154 -11.07 -2.50 -16.16
C ASP A 154 -11.84 -3.81 -15.93
N LEU A 155 -11.14 -4.92 -15.74
CA LEU A 155 -11.74 -6.20 -15.36
C LEU A 155 -12.43 -6.10 -13.99
N ALA A 156 -11.80 -5.48 -13.02
CA ALA A 156 -12.38 -5.26 -11.69
C ALA A 156 -13.69 -4.48 -11.77
N LYS A 157 -13.70 -3.39 -12.53
CA LYS A 157 -14.89 -2.57 -12.78
C LYS A 157 -15.99 -3.37 -13.49
N LYS A 158 -15.64 -4.08 -14.55
CA LYS A 158 -16.56 -4.93 -15.34
C LYS A 158 -17.24 -5.98 -14.47
N HIS A 159 -16.49 -6.63 -13.58
CA HIS A 159 -16.99 -7.69 -12.72
C HIS A 159 -17.47 -7.20 -11.35
N LYS A 160 -17.44 -5.89 -11.09
CA LYS A 160 -17.77 -5.28 -9.79
C LYS A 160 -16.99 -5.90 -8.62
N THR A 161 -15.76 -6.29 -8.88
CA THR A 161 -14.86 -6.88 -7.90
C THR A 161 -14.07 -5.78 -7.21
N PRO A 162 -14.22 -5.58 -5.88
CA PRO A 162 -13.42 -4.60 -5.16
C PRO A 162 -11.95 -5.02 -5.18
N ILE A 163 -11.05 -4.11 -5.56
CA ILE A 163 -9.60 -4.34 -5.53
C ILE A 163 -8.84 -3.12 -5.06
N PHE A 164 -7.66 -3.34 -4.50
CA PHE A 164 -6.60 -2.34 -4.41
C PHE A 164 -5.22 -3.00 -4.39
N SER A 165 -4.21 -2.19 -4.64
CA SER A 165 -2.81 -2.55 -4.54
C SER A 165 -2.03 -1.36 -3.98
N CYS A 166 -1.02 -1.62 -3.17
CA CYS A 166 -0.07 -0.60 -2.73
C CYS A 166 1.21 -1.24 -2.20
N SER A 167 2.24 -0.44 -2.04
CA SER A 167 3.38 -0.77 -1.20
C SER A 167 3.01 -0.62 0.29
N GLN A 168 3.64 -1.41 1.16
CA GLN A 168 3.55 -1.24 2.61
C GLN A 168 4.01 0.16 3.07
N HIS A 169 4.80 0.86 2.29
CA HIS A 169 5.23 2.23 2.56
C HIS A 169 4.07 3.21 2.71
N ARG A 170 2.96 3.01 1.97
CA ARG A 170 1.79 3.88 2.02
C ARG A 170 1.22 4.04 3.42
N PHE A 171 1.23 2.97 4.19
CA PHE A 171 0.68 2.94 5.54
C PHE A 171 1.76 2.86 6.62
N SER A 172 3.00 3.19 6.25
CA SER A 172 4.05 3.46 7.23
C SER A 172 3.81 4.82 7.87
N PRO A 173 3.71 4.91 9.20
CA PRO A 173 3.41 6.17 9.89
C PRO A 173 4.39 7.30 9.55
N GLY A 174 5.67 6.96 9.37
CA GLY A 174 6.70 7.92 9.00
C GLY A 174 6.53 8.56 7.63
N PHE A 175 5.71 7.98 6.74
CA PHE A 175 5.42 8.53 5.41
C PHE A 175 3.99 9.09 5.33
N SER A 176 3.01 8.32 5.79
CA SER A 176 1.59 8.70 5.65
C SER A 176 1.23 9.98 6.40
N GLY A 177 1.89 10.25 7.52
CA GLY A 177 1.67 11.46 8.31
C GLY A 177 2.21 12.76 7.70
N MET A 178 3.13 12.66 6.72
CA MET A 178 3.80 13.86 6.18
C MET A 178 2.90 14.76 5.34
N ARG A 179 1.87 14.21 4.70
CA ARG A 179 0.97 15.02 3.85
C ARG A 179 0.27 16.16 4.58
N ASN A 180 0.00 16.01 5.86
CA ASN A 180 -0.73 16.97 6.67
C ASN A 180 0.04 17.32 7.96
N HIS A 181 1.36 17.17 7.94
CA HIS A 181 2.17 17.40 9.14
C HIS A 181 2.15 18.88 9.56
N PRO A 182 1.88 19.22 10.83
CA PRO A 182 1.75 20.60 11.27
C PRO A 182 2.97 21.48 10.99
N GLU A 183 4.18 20.93 11.11
CA GLU A 183 5.44 21.64 10.85
C GLU A 183 5.70 21.87 9.35
N VAL A 184 5.17 21.02 8.48
CA VAL A 184 5.31 21.14 7.03
C VAL A 184 4.24 22.07 6.46
N GLY A 185 3.02 21.99 6.97
CA GLY A 185 1.87 22.68 6.40
C GLY A 185 1.44 22.07 5.07
N LYS A 186 1.07 22.91 4.10
CA LYS A 186 0.72 22.46 2.74
C LYS A 186 1.97 21.99 2.02
N VAL A 187 1.98 20.73 1.55
CA VAL A 187 3.10 20.17 0.80
C VAL A 187 3.24 20.88 -0.55
N LEU A 188 4.44 21.39 -0.83
CA LEU A 188 4.84 22.04 -2.07
C LEU A 188 5.73 21.13 -2.93
N GLY A 189 6.36 20.13 -2.34
CA GLY A 189 7.22 19.17 -3.00
C GLY A 189 7.79 18.13 -2.04
N CYS A 190 8.48 17.14 -2.61
CA CYS A 190 9.08 16.07 -1.83
C CYS A 190 10.27 15.46 -2.58
N ALA A 191 11.34 15.17 -1.85
CA ALA A 191 12.49 14.41 -2.34
C ALA A 191 12.56 13.06 -1.63
N VAL A 192 12.17 11.99 -2.32
CA VAL A 192 12.20 10.62 -1.82
C VAL A 192 13.48 9.92 -2.28
N TYR A 193 14.03 9.04 -1.45
CA TYR A 193 15.08 8.12 -1.85
C TYR A 193 14.86 6.73 -1.28
N GLY A 194 15.36 5.71 -2.01
CA GLY A 194 15.19 4.31 -1.60
C GLY A 194 15.86 3.33 -2.55
N GLY A 195 15.80 2.04 -2.20
CA GLY A 195 16.33 0.98 -3.03
C GLY A 195 15.62 0.86 -4.37
N CYS A 196 16.41 0.58 -5.42
CA CYS A 196 15.92 0.35 -6.77
C CYS A 196 16.72 -0.78 -7.45
N PRO A 197 16.86 -1.98 -6.83
CA PRO A 197 17.50 -3.10 -7.49
C PRO A 197 16.74 -3.49 -8.75
N MET A 198 17.43 -4.10 -9.69
CA MET A 198 16.85 -4.62 -10.93
C MET A 198 16.63 -6.12 -10.85
N GLU A 199 15.61 -6.59 -11.53
CA GLU A 199 15.40 -7.98 -11.87
C GLU A 199 15.44 -8.11 -13.40
N PRO A 200 16.34 -8.91 -13.98
CA PRO A 200 16.51 -8.99 -15.43
C PRO A 200 15.25 -9.36 -16.22
N HIS A 201 14.37 -10.13 -15.60
CA HIS A 201 13.13 -10.61 -16.22
C HIS A 201 11.92 -9.72 -15.98
N HIS A 202 12.11 -8.60 -15.26
CA HIS A 202 11.02 -7.69 -14.91
C HIS A 202 11.36 -6.25 -15.34
N PRO A 203 10.40 -5.44 -15.79
CA PRO A 203 10.65 -4.05 -16.12
C PRO A 203 11.20 -3.27 -14.92
N ASP A 204 12.36 -2.70 -15.12
CA ASP A 204 13.23 -1.93 -14.24
C ASP A 204 12.53 -1.29 -13.01
N LEU A 205 11.85 -0.15 -13.21
CA LEU A 205 11.25 0.60 -12.10
C LEU A 205 10.07 -0.14 -11.45
N PHE A 206 9.36 -0.97 -12.20
CA PHE A 206 8.20 -1.68 -11.68
C PHE A 206 8.58 -2.73 -10.63
N TRP A 207 9.79 -3.31 -10.73
CA TRP A 207 10.23 -4.33 -9.80
C TRP A 207 10.30 -3.84 -8.35
N HIS A 208 11.08 -2.81 -8.09
CA HIS A 208 11.33 -2.38 -6.70
C HIS A 208 11.21 -0.87 -6.49
N ALA A 209 11.44 -0.05 -7.51
CA ALA A 209 11.27 1.40 -7.40
C ALA A 209 9.84 1.81 -7.05
N VAL A 210 8.87 0.93 -7.31
CA VAL A 210 7.47 1.09 -6.90
C VAL A 210 7.33 1.48 -5.42
N HIS A 211 8.19 1.02 -4.52
CA HIS A 211 8.18 1.44 -3.11
C HIS A 211 8.46 2.92 -2.93
N GLY A 212 9.49 3.44 -3.60
CA GLY A 212 9.85 4.85 -3.52
C GLY A 212 8.84 5.76 -4.21
N VAL A 213 8.32 5.33 -5.37
CA VAL A 213 7.26 6.07 -6.07
C VAL A 213 5.97 6.05 -5.26
N GLU A 214 5.63 4.94 -4.59
CA GLU A 214 4.51 4.88 -3.64
C GLU A 214 4.68 5.87 -2.49
N THR A 215 5.89 5.97 -1.92
CA THR A 215 6.19 6.96 -0.87
C THR A 215 5.98 8.38 -1.39
N LEU A 216 6.44 8.68 -2.61
CA LEU A 216 6.25 9.98 -3.25
C LEU A 216 4.76 10.33 -3.39
N TYR A 217 3.95 9.40 -3.92
CA TYR A 217 2.50 9.59 -4.05
C TYR A 217 1.78 9.65 -2.69
N THR A 218 2.25 8.93 -1.70
CA THR A 218 1.72 9.01 -0.33
C THR A 218 1.84 10.42 0.23
N ILE A 219 2.95 11.10 -0.04
CA ILE A 219 3.25 12.44 0.51
C ILE A 219 2.64 13.54 -0.37
N VAL A 220 2.91 13.52 -1.68
CA VAL A 220 2.50 14.60 -2.62
C VAL A 220 1.06 14.45 -3.09
N GLY A 221 0.58 13.22 -3.27
CA GLY A 221 -0.73 12.89 -3.85
C GLY A 221 -0.70 12.78 -5.38
N PRO A 222 -1.85 12.47 -5.98
CA PRO A 222 -1.99 12.39 -7.44
C PRO A 222 -1.99 13.77 -8.10
N GLY A 223 -1.90 13.80 -9.43
CA GLY A 223 -1.94 15.00 -10.26
C GLY A 223 -0.63 15.32 -10.98
N CYS A 224 0.27 14.33 -11.11
CA CYS A 224 1.49 14.48 -11.89
C CYS A 224 1.18 14.62 -13.39
N GLU A 225 1.78 15.63 -14.05
CA GLU A 225 1.60 15.86 -15.49
C GLU A 225 2.73 15.29 -16.35
N SER A 226 3.97 15.39 -15.87
CA SER A 226 5.14 14.96 -16.64
C SER A 226 6.26 14.44 -15.76
N VAL A 227 7.10 13.59 -16.35
CA VAL A 227 8.26 12.99 -15.68
C VAL A 227 9.48 13.09 -16.54
N THR A 228 10.62 13.41 -15.91
CA THR A 228 11.97 13.25 -16.47
C THR A 228 12.76 12.21 -15.70
N ARG A 229 13.74 11.56 -16.36
CA ARG A 229 14.61 10.58 -15.71
C ARG A 229 16.05 10.75 -16.14
N ALA A 230 16.93 10.94 -15.16
CA ALA A 230 18.37 10.78 -15.29
C ALA A 230 18.78 9.41 -14.73
N SER A 231 19.72 8.72 -15.40
CA SER A 231 20.04 7.33 -15.12
C SER A 231 21.53 7.07 -15.26
N THR A 232 22.10 6.38 -14.28
CA THR A 232 23.43 5.76 -14.34
C THR A 232 23.33 4.28 -14.00
N PRO A 233 24.36 3.47 -14.18
CA PRO A 233 24.32 2.06 -13.74
C PRO A 233 23.99 1.89 -12.25
N GLU A 234 24.37 2.85 -11.41
CA GLU A 234 24.28 2.72 -9.94
C GLU A 234 23.09 3.48 -9.31
N THR A 235 22.48 4.41 -10.03
CA THR A 235 21.42 5.25 -9.46
C THR A 235 20.50 5.83 -10.53
N GLU A 236 19.28 6.13 -10.11
CA GLU A 236 18.23 6.76 -10.88
C GLU A 236 17.79 8.05 -10.20
N LEU A 237 17.42 9.06 -10.98
CA LEU A 237 16.70 10.23 -10.48
C LEU A 237 15.50 10.50 -11.38
N LEU A 238 14.31 10.31 -10.80
CA LEU A 238 13.04 10.63 -11.42
C LEU A 238 12.57 11.97 -10.89
N THR A 239 12.10 12.86 -11.76
CA THR A 239 11.52 14.15 -11.37
C THR A 239 10.14 14.28 -12.01
N GLY A 240 9.11 14.38 -11.19
CA GLY A 240 7.74 14.64 -11.60
C GLY A 240 7.34 16.09 -11.36
N VAL A 241 6.55 16.65 -12.28
CA VAL A 241 5.92 17.96 -12.16
C VAL A 241 4.42 17.79 -12.12
N TRP A 242 3.79 18.33 -11.06
CA TRP A 242 2.35 18.28 -10.83
C TRP A 242 1.66 19.52 -11.40
N LYS A 243 0.40 19.37 -11.80
CA LYS A 243 -0.41 20.46 -12.38
C LYS A 243 -0.62 21.66 -11.46
N ASP A 244 -0.48 21.47 -10.15
CA ASP A 244 -0.57 22.53 -9.14
C ASP A 244 0.79 23.14 -8.78
N GLY A 245 1.83 22.87 -9.56
CA GLY A 245 3.18 23.43 -9.44
C GLY A 245 4.10 22.69 -8.48
N LYS A 246 3.66 21.61 -7.84
CA LYS A 246 4.53 20.79 -7.01
C LYS A 246 5.59 20.08 -7.86
N ILE A 247 6.76 19.87 -7.25
CA ILE A 247 7.83 19.03 -7.80
C ILE A 247 8.11 17.91 -6.81
N GLY A 248 8.11 16.68 -7.31
CA GLY A 248 8.46 15.50 -6.55
C GLY A 248 9.58 14.72 -7.21
N THR A 249 10.54 14.23 -6.42
CA THR A 249 11.63 13.43 -6.93
C THR A 249 11.74 12.08 -6.24
N PHE A 250 12.16 11.07 -6.99
CA PHE A 250 12.58 9.80 -6.43
C PHE A 250 14.01 9.47 -6.87
N ARG A 251 14.92 9.33 -5.88
CA ARG A 251 16.26 8.83 -6.11
C ARG A 251 16.32 7.34 -5.83
N GLY A 252 16.38 6.53 -6.86
CA GLY A 252 16.56 5.09 -6.78
C GLY A 252 18.03 4.72 -6.61
N ILE A 253 18.35 3.95 -5.57
CA ILE A 253 19.72 3.53 -5.22
C ILE A 253 19.86 2.06 -5.60
N ARG A 254 20.80 1.76 -6.50
CA ARG A 254 21.13 0.40 -6.94
C ARG A 254 22.38 -0.13 -6.26
N LYS A 255 23.32 0.75 -5.94
CA LYS A 255 24.59 0.42 -5.27
C LYS A 255 24.90 1.40 -4.16
N GLY A 256 25.43 0.89 -3.07
CA GLY A 256 25.75 1.66 -1.86
C GLY A 256 24.75 1.43 -0.73
N ALA A 257 24.75 2.31 0.26
CA ALA A 257 23.86 2.22 1.40
C ALA A 257 22.40 2.52 0.98
N ILE A 258 21.48 1.64 1.35
CA ILE A 258 20.05 1.77 1.03
C ILE A 258 19.30 2.10 2.31
N LYS A 259 18.57 3.21 2.26
CA LYS A 259 17.55 3.61 3.25
C LYS A 259 16.35 4.18 2.51
N TYR A 260 15.18 4.14 3.13
CA TYR A 260 13.95 4.69 2.55
C TYR A 260 13.50 5.88 3.38
N ARG A 261 13.62 7.08 2.82
CA ARG A 261 13.24 8.35 3.47
C ARG A 261 12.76 9.37 2.45
N ALA A 262 12.21 10.46 2.97
CA ALA A 262 11.88 11.64 2.19
C ALA A 262 12.30 12.92 2.93
N ILE A 263 12.51 13.99 2.16
CA ILE A 263 12.54 15.37 2.64
C ILE A 263 11.31 16.04 2.04
N VAL A 264 10.45 16.61 2.88
CA VAL A 264 9.18 17.20 2.48
C VAL A 264 9.27 18.71 2.61
N PHE A 265 8.94 19.40 1.53
CA PHE A 265 8.94 20.86 1.43
C PHE A 265 7.52 21.38 1.53
N GLY A 266 7.24 22.22 2.48
CA GLY A 266 5.92 22.80 2.71
C GLY A 266 5.93 24.31 2.86
N ASP A 267 4.75 24.92 2.95
CA ASP A 267 4.57 26.36 3.11
C ASP A 267 4.90 26.87 4.52
N LYS A 268 5.02 25.98 5.49
CA LYS A 268 5.40 26.33 6.87
C LYS A 268 6.81 25.89 7.23
N GLY A 269 7.33 24.86 6.59
CA GLY A 269 8.66 24.35 6.92
C GLY A 269 9.10 23.20 6.02
N ILE A 270 10.34 22.76 6.26
CA ILE A 270 10.96 21.61 5.61
C ILE A 270 11.25 20.59 6.70
N SER A 271 10.78 19.35 6.51
CA SER A 271 10.98 18.29 7.49
C SER A 271 11.40 16.98 6.80
N PRO A 272 12.34 16.22 7.38
CA PRO A 272 12.53 14.84 6.96
C PRO A 272 11.32 14.00 7.36
N SER A 273 11.00 12.98 6.56
CA SER A 273 10.04 11.95 6.92
C SER A 273 10.63 11.01 7.97
N GLY A 274 9.78 10.19 8.59
CA GLY A 274 10.24 8.98 9.28
C GLY A 274 10.95 8.04 8.32
N ASP A 275 11.69 7.09 8.88
CA ASP A 275 12.30 6.01 8.11
C ASP A 275 11.29 4.86 7.91
N TYR A 276 11.39 4.18 6.77
CA TYR A 276 10.82 2.85 6.70
C TYR A 276 11.80 1.90 7.40
N GLY A 277 11.63 1.84 8.69
CA GLY A 277 11.80 0.66 9.44
C GLY A 277 13.03 0.25 10.13
N TYR A 278 14.14 0.82 10.31
CA TYR A 278 15.11 0.12 11.16
C TYR A 278 15.99 0.97 12.08
N ASP A 279 16.25 2.21 11.76
CA ASP A 279 17.08 3.07 12.59
C ASP A 279 16.54 4.51 12.60
N VAL A 280 15.54 4.75 13.44
CA VAL A 280 15.26 6.12 13.87
C VAL A 280 16.33 6.46 14.91
N PRO A 281 17.17 7.50 14.72
CA PRO A 281 18.05 7.96 15.76
C PRO A 281 17.28 8.17 17.07
N LYS A 282 17.86 7.79 18.22
CA LYS A 282 17.17 7.83 19.53
C LYS A 282 16.67 9.23 19.90
N ASP A 283 17.27 10.27 19.35
CA ASP A 283 16.96 11.69 19.50
C ASP A 283 16.00 12.21 18.45
N TRP A 284 15.62 11.39 17.49
CA TRP A 284 14.68 11.73 16.44
C TRP A 284 13.33 11.06 16.74
N VAL A 285 12.46 11.78 17.40
CA VAL A 285 11.07 11.36 17.56
C VAL A 285 10.47 11.42 16.15
N ALA A 286 10.26 10.23 15.57
CA ALA A 286 9.48 10.15 14.34
C ALA A 286 8.16 10.87 14.61
N PRO A 287 7.87 11.98 13.93
CA PRO A 287 6.69 12.76 14.26
C PRO A 287 5.38 11.99 14.10
N HIS A 288 5.43 10.74 13.64
CA HIS A 288 4.29 9.96 13.17
C HIS A 288 4.22 8.53 13.71
N GLY A 289 4.84 8.24 14.84
CA GLY A 289 4.68 6.96 15.55
C GLY A 289 5.73 5.91 15.21
N GLU A 290 5.55 4.72 15.79
CA GLU A 290 6.45 3.59 15.68
C GLU A 290 6.38 2.92 14.31
N TYR A 291 7.51 2.35 13.88
CA TYR A 291 7.54 1.46 12.74
C TYR A 291 6.66 0.24 12.98
N MET A 292 5.73 -0.01 12.08
CA MET A 292 4.78 -1.11 12.19
C MET A 292 5.03 -2.25 11.18
N GLY A 293 6.11 -2.23 10.43
CA GLY A 293 6.39 -3.24 9.41
C GLY A 293 5.24 -3.40 8.41
N TYR A 294 4.76 -4.63 8.27
CA TYR A 294 3.58 -4.91 7.44
C TYR A 294 2.25 -4.67 8.16
N LYS A 295 2.25 -4.35 9.46
CA LYS A 295 1.02 -4.22 10.26
C LYS A 295 0.11 -3.13 9.73
N GLY A 296 0.66 -2.00 9.30
CA GLY A 296 -0.13 -0.90 8.74
C GLY A 296 -0.93 -1.33 7.51
N VAL A 297 -0.27 -1.91 6.51
CA VAL A 297 -0.95 -2.38 5.29
C VAL A 297 -1.86 -3.58 5.57
N ALA A 298 -1.47 -4.49 6.47
CA ALA A 298 -2.32 -5.62 6.87
C ALA A 298 -3.62 -5.15 7.53
N THR A 299 -3.57 -4.09 8.35
CA THR A 299 -4.75 -3.48 8.95
C THR A 299 -5.69 -2.88 7.90
N GLU A 300 -5.14 -2.19 6.89
CA GLU A 300 -5.95 -1.65 5.80
C GLU A 300 -6.52 -2.74 4.89
N ILE A 301 -5.78 -3.81 4.63
CA ILE A 301 -6.30 -5.01 3.92
C ILE A 301 -7.46 -5.61 4.72
N ALA A 302 -7.31 -5.77 6.01
CA ALA A 302 -8.35 -6.31 6.89
C ALA A 302 -9.63 -5.44 6.89
N ARG A 303 -9.45 -4.12 6.98
CA ARG A 303 -10.56 -3.15 6.88
C ARG A 303 -11.22 -3.20 5.51
N PHE A 304 -10.44 -3.25 4.44
CA PHE A 304 -10.94 -3.41 3.08
C PHE A 304 -11.75 -4.69 2.89
N PHE A 305 -11.30 -5.83 3.38
CA PHE A 305 -12.04 -7.08 3.26
C PHE A 305 -13.41 -7.02 3.94
N ARG A 306 -13.54 -6.27 5.04
CA ARG A 306 -14.82 -6.06 5.73
C ARG A 306 -15.73 -5.06 5.03
N THR A 307 -15.16 -3.95 4.60
CA THR A 307 -15.95 -2.81 4.07
C THR A 307 -16.12 -2.85 2.56
N LYS A 308 -15.28 -3.61 1.85
CA LYS A 308 -15.14 -3.63 0.39
C LYS A 308 -14.82 -2.25 -0.20
N ARG A 309 -14.31 -1.32 0.62
CA ARG A 309 -13.91 0.04 0.22
C ARG A 309 -12.39 0.10 0.10
N PRO A 310 -11.83 0.24 -1.12
CA PRO A 310 -10.39 0.37 -1.31
C PRO A 310 -9.84 1.62 -0.61
N PRO A 311 -8.73 1.52 0.14
CA PRO A 311 -8.11 2.68 0.78
C PRO A 311 -7.29 3.53 -0.21
N VAL A 312 -6.99 3.00 -1.39
CA VAL A 312 -6.31 3.68 -2.50
C VAL A 312 -7.19 3.54 -3.73
N SER A 313 -7.39 4.64 -4.45
CA SER A 313 -8.23 4.61 -5.65
C SER A 313 -7.52 3.95 -6.84
N ALA A 314 -8.30 3.44 -7.78
CA ALA A 314 -7.79 2.91 -9.03
C ALA A 314 -7.02 3.97 -9.82
N GLU A 315 -7.56 5.19 -9.85
CA GLU A 315 -6.98 6.33 -10.57
C GLU A 315 -5.59 6.69 -10.03
N GLU A 316 -5.43 6.76 -8.70
CA GLU A 316 -4.12 7.05 -8.09
C GLU A 316 -3.12 5.93 -8.37
N THR A 317 -3.56 4.66 -8.29
CA THR A 317 -2.67 3.52 -8.59
C THR A 317 -2.27 3.50 -10.07
N ILE A 318 -3.20 3.73 -10.98
CA ILE A 318 -2.91 3.81 -12.42
C ILE A 318 -1.95 4.98 -12.71
N GLU A 319 -2.15 6.15 -12.08
CA GLU A 319 -1.26 7.31 -12.24
C GLU A 319 0.16 7.02 -11.75
N LEU A 320 0.31 6.34 -10.61
CA LEU A 320 1.60 5.91 -10.08
C LEU A 320 2.37 5.02 -11.07
N PHE A 321 1.69 4.06 -11.70
CA PHE A 321 2.30 3.22 -12.73
C PHE A 321 2.57 3.99 -14.03
N ALA A 322 1.71 4.95 -14.38
CA ALA A 322 1.96 5.86 -15.51
C ALA A 322 3.18 6.75 -15.27
N PHE A 323 3.43 7.18 -14.02
CA PHE A 323 4.65 7.90 -13.64
C PHE A 323 5.91 7.07 -13.92
N MET A 324 5.93 5.80 -13.53
CA MET A 324 7.05 4.90 -13.79
C MET A 324 7.21 4.61 -15.29
N GLU A 325 6.12 4.40 -16.03
CA GLU A 325 6.13 4.20 -17.47
C GLU A 325 6.64 5.46 -18.21
N ALA A 326 6.20 6.65 -17.79
CA ALA A 326 6.72 7.92 -18.33
C ALA A 326 8.22 8.07 -18.05
N ALA A 327 8.70 7.64 -16.88
CA ALA A 327 10.13 7.61 -16.56
C ALA A 327 10.91 6.61 -17.43
N HIS A 328 10.36 5.43 -17.76
CA HIS A 328 10.96 4.50 -18.72
C HIS A 328 11.11 5.15 -20.11
N GLN A 329 10.05 5.79 -20.60
CA GLN A 329 10.08 6.48 -21.89
C GLN A 329 10.99 7.71 -21.90
N SER A 330 11.07 8.45 -20.79
CA SER A 330 12.01 9.57 -20.64
C SER A 330 13.46 9.08 -20.78
N LYS A 331 13.85 8.01 -20.07
CA LYS A 331 15.18 7.40 -20.21
C LYS A 331 15.48 6.99 -21.64
N ALA A 332 14.54 6.29 -22.31
CA ALA A 332 14.71 5.86 -23.70
C ALA A 332 14.86 7.01 -24.69
N ARG A 333 14.41 8.21 -24.34
CA ARG A 333 14.47 9.43 -25.15
C ARG A 333 15.56 10.41 -24.69
N GLY A 334 16.54 9.96 -23.90
CA GLY A 334 17.64 10.79 -23.43
C GLY A 334 17.31 11.75 -22.29
N GLY A 335 16.26 11.47 -21.49
CA GLY A 335 15.92 12.25 -20.30
C GLY A 335 14.94 13.39 -20.52
N VAL A 336 14.32 13.50 -21.69
CA VAL A 336 13.31 14.54 -21.97
C VAL A 336 12.01 14.31 -21.18
N PRO A 337 11.24 15.39 -20.88
CA PRO A 337 9.95 15.24 -20.22
C PRO A 337 8.96 14.39 -21.02
N VAL A 338 8.26 13.50 -20.34
CA VAL A 338 7.20 12.66 -20.90
C VAL A 338 5.90 12.91 -20.12
N LYS A 339 4.81 13.22 -20.84
CA LYS A 339 3.50 13.45 -20.22
C LYS A 339 2.83 12.14 -19.83
N LEU A 340 2.24 12.09 -18.63
CA LEU A 340 1.49 10.93 -18.17
C LEU A 340 0.27 10.65 -19.07
N ALA A 341 -0.38 11.69 -19.57
CA ALA A 341 -1.51 11.54 -20.49
C ALA A 341 -1.16 10.73 -21.74
N ASP A 342 0.04 10.91 -22.28
CA ASP A 342 0.50 10.22 -23.52
C ASP A 342 0.71 8.72 -23.26
N VAL A 343 1.35 8.36 -22.15
CA VAL A 343 1.57 6.95 -21.80
C VAL A 343 0.27 6.23 -21.43
N LEU A 344 -0.65 6.93 -20.75
CA LEU A 344 -1.98 6.40 -20.43
C LEU A 344 -2.83 6.20 -21.70
N ALA A 345 -2.80 7.13 -22.64
CA ALA A 345 -3.51 6.99 -23.91
C ALA A 345 -3.00 5.79 -24.71
N LYS A 346 -1.68 5.56 -24.70
CA LYS A 346 -1.06 4.39 -25.36
C LYS A 346 -1.46 3.08 -24.65
N ALA A 347 -1.39 3.04 -23.32
CA ALA A 347 -1.73 1.84 -22.55
C ALA A 347 -3.18 1.40 -22.76
N ARG A 348 -4.13 2.35 -22.86
CA ARG A 348 -5.56 2.07 -23.09
C ARG A 348 -5.88 1.59 -24.51
N LYS A 349 -5.05 1.87 -25.49
CA LYS A 349 -5.23 1.36 -26.87
C LYS A 349 -4.84 -0.13 -27.00
N GLY A 350 -4.18 -0.68 -25.99
CA GLY A 350 -3.60 -2.02 -26.07
C GLY A 350 -2.36 -2.09 -27.00
N PRO A 351 -1.71 -3.25 -27.07
CA PRO A 351 -0.60 -3.44 -28.01
C PRO A 351 -1.11 -3.26 -29.44
N GLU A 352 -0.38 -2.46 -30.23
CA GLU A 352 -0.64 -2.40 -31.68
C GLU A 352 -0.60 -3.81 -32.23
N LYS A 353 -1.70 -4.26 -32.85
CA LYS A 353 -1.73 -5.53 -33.55
C LYS A 353 -0.70 -5.45 -34.69
N LYS A 354 0.44 -6.10 -34.48
CA LYS A 354 1.42 -6.32 -35.54
C LYS A 354 0.93 -7.39 -36.49
#